data_306a6cdfd98b6344582f57243380b869
#
_entry.id   306a6cdfd98b6344582f57243380b869
#
_cell.length_a   1.000
_cell.length_b   1.000
_cell.length_c   1.000
_cell.angle_alpha   90.00
_cell.angle_beta   90.00
_cell.angle_gamma   90.00
#
_symmetry.space_group_name_H-M   'P 1'
#
loop_
_entity.id
_entity.type
_entity.pdbx_description
1 polymer ?
#
loop_
_entity_poly.entity_id
_entity_poly.type
_entity_poly.pdbx_seq_one_letter_code
_entity_poly.pdbx_strand_id
1 'polypeptide(L)'
;MANNRQQKPVRYAPDRIKEFPVNAPVKLMEHLSASMPDRKRTFIKQLLSHNQVAVNGRPESQFDLELQPSDSVKVNFTHEFKVFNNRRLKIVYEDDDIIVVEKGYGLLSMGNDKKPDNTAYSILRDYVKWTNPLNKIFIVHRLDRDTSGLMMFAKSMEAKEKMQHNWNNMVLNRVYVAVVEGEPAEKEGTVKSYLVENSRYEVYSTDDPKKGQLAVTRYRTIQTNGKYSLLELELDTGRKNQIRVHMHDLDHPISGDTKYGAEKSPLHRLALHAKTLRFIHPITRQIMDFSSRVPGGFMSITR
;
A
#
# COMPACT_ATOMS: atom_id res chain seq x y z
N MET A 1 36.08 17.54 -28.40
CA MET A 1 34.70 17.86 -28.88
C MET A 1 33.80 16.66 -28.60
N ALA A 2 33.07 16.68 -27.53
CA ALA A 2 32.18 15.60 -27.12
C ALA A 2 30.79 15.83 -27.74
N ASN A 3 30.37 14.88 -28.56
CA ASN A 3 29.12 14.90 -29.31
C ASN A 3 27.96 14.60 -28.35
N ASN A 4 27.31 15.62 -27.84
CA ASN A 4 26.13 15.54 -26.99
C ASN A 4 24.88 15.22 -27.84
N ARG A 5 24.63 13.94 -28.15
CA ARG A 5 23.37 13.50 -28.76
C ARG A 5 22.27 13.59 -27.71
N GLN A 6 21.56 14.70 -27.69
CA GLN A 6 20.28 14.81 -26.99
C GLN A 6 19.32 13.77 -27.59
N GLN A 7 19.01 12.73 -26.80
CA GLN A 7 17.92 11.81 -27.11
C GLN A 7 16.60 12.59 -27.06
N LYS A 8 15.95 12.73 -28.23
CA LYS A 8 14.60 13.30 -28.32
C LYS A 8 13.67 12.45 -27.45
N PRO A 9 12.77 13.06 -26.63
CA PRO A 9 11.81 12.31 -25.86
C PRO A 9 10.93 11.47 -26.80
N VAL A 10 10.87 10.17 -26.55
CA VAL A 10 9.98 9.26 -27.28
C VAL A 10 8.55 9.70 -26.98
N ARG A 11 7.87 10.30 -27.95
CA ARG A 11 6.45 10.61 -27.89
C ARG A 11 5.69 9.30 -28.07
N TYR A 12 5.26 8.69 -26.98
CA TYR A 12 4.30 7.58 -27.04
C TYR A 12 2.97 8.10 -27.61
N ALA A 13 2.45 7.42 -28.62
CA ALA A 13 1.08 7.67 -29.07
C ALA A 13 0.12 7.36 -27.89
N PRO A 14 -0.95 8.16 -27.72
CA PRO A 14 -1.93 7.88 -26.65
C PRO A 14 -2.53 6.48 -26.84
N ASP A 15 -2.75 5.78 -25.73
CA ASP A 15 -3.38 4.48 -25.75
C ASP A 15 -4.77 4.56 -26.39
N ARG A 16 -5.04 3.69 -27.36
CA ARG A 16 -6.37 3.49 -27.93
C ARG A 16 -7.08 2.36 -27.19
N ILE A 17 -7.60 2.69 -26.02
CA ILE A 17 -8.36 1.73 -25.21
C ILE A 17 -9.85 1.84 -25.58
N LYS A 18 -10.47 0.69 -25.84
CA LYS A 18 -11.91 0.59 -26.01
C LYS A 18 -12.46 -0.40 -24.99
N GLU A 19 -13.56 -0.01 -24.36
CA GLU A 19 -14.30 -0.85 -23.42
C GLU A 19 -15.47 -1.53 -24.13
N PHE A 20 -15.71 -2.80 -23.81
CA PHE A 20 -16.77 -3.63 -24.36
C PHE A 20 -17.59 -4.17 -23.19
N PRO A 21 -18.81 -3.63 -22.95
CA PRO A 21 -19.65 -4.05 -21.82
C PRO A 21 -20.14 -5.48 -22.02
N VAL A 22 -20.14 -6.25 -20.94
CA VAL A 22 -20.66 -7.63 -20.91
C VAL A 22 -22.11 -7.59 -20.44
N ASN A 23 -23.06 -8.01 -21.29
CA ASN A 23 -24.50 -7.95 -21.00
C ASN A 23 -25.09 -9.29 -20.57
N ALA A 24 -24.41 -10.40 -20.83
CA ALA A 24 -24.83 -11.76 -20.48
C ALA A 24 -23.61 -12.65 -20.27
N PRO A 25 -23.72 -13.76 -19.52
CA PRO A 25 -22.63 -14.74 -19.39
C PRO A 25 -22.19 -15.23 -20.77
N VAL A 26 -20.87 -15.13 -21.06
CA VAL A 26 -20.30 -15.46 -22.37
C VAL A 26 -18.80 -15.73 -22.25
N LYS A 27 -18.23 -16.52 -23.13
CA LYS A 27 -16.78 -16.71 -23.17
C LYS A 27 -16.05 -15.50 -23.78
N LEU A 28 -14.89 -15.13 -23.23
CA LEU A 28 -14.12 -13.95 -23.64
C LEU A 28 -13.87 -13.88 -25.15
N MET A 29 -13.48 -15.00 -25.79
CA MET A 29 -13.25 -15.04 -27.24
C MET A 29 -14.54 -14.75 -28.02
N GLU A 30 -15.67 -15.29 -27.59
CA GLU A 30 -16.99 -15.09 -28.23
C GLU A 30 -17.43 -13.63 -28.08
N HIS A 31 -17.32 -13.10 -26.88
CA HIS A 31 -17.61 -11.71 -26.58
C HIS A 31 -16.79 -10.74 -27.45
N LEU A 32 -15.48 -10.91 -27.52
CA LEU A 32 -14.59 -10.08 -28.34
C LEU A 32 -14.88 -10.23 -29.83
N SER A 33 -15.22 -11.45 -30.30
CA SER A 33 -15.57 -11.68 -31.71
C SER A 33 -16.89 -11.01 -32.09
N ALA A 34 -17.88 -11.06 -31.20
CA ALA A 34 -19.16 -10.36 -31.39
C ALA A 34 -19.01 -8.82 -31.32
N SER A 35 -18.16 -8.35 -30.43
CA SER A 35 -17.89 -6.91 -30.24
C SER A 35 -17.02 -6.26 -31.34
N MET A 36 -16.31 -7.10 -32.11
CA MET A 36 -15.42 -6.68 -33.20
C MET A 36 -15.64 -7.53 -34.47
N PRO A 37 -16.87 -7.46 -35.08
CA PRO A 37 -17.23 -8.32 -36.21
C PRO A 37 -16.34 -8.11 -37.44
N ASP A 38 -15.78 -6.91 -37.62
CA ASP A 38 -14.87 -6.59 -38.73
C ASP A 38 -13.45 -7.12 -38.56
N ARG A 39 -13.15 -7.77 -37.43
CA ARG A 39 -11.81 -8.29 -37.10
C ARG A 39 -11.77 -9.81 -37.20
N LYS A 40 -10.75 -10.33 -37.84
CA LYS A 40 -10.52 -11.79 -37.92
C LYS A 40 -10.20 -12.37 -36.54
N ARG A 41 -10.64 -13.59 -36.29
CA ARG A 41 -10.35 -14.32 -35.04
C ARG A 41 -8.84 -14.41 -34.72
N THR A 42 -8.00 -14.46 -35.76
CA THR A 42 -6.53 -14.43 -35.60
C THR A 42 -6.03 -13.12 -34.99
N PHE A 43 -6.62 -11.99 -35.33
CA PHE A 43 -6.31 -10.70 -34.73
C PHE A 43 -6.68 -10.66 -33.26
N ILE A 44 -7.86 -11.18 -32.90
CA ILE A 44 -8.28 -11.25 -31.49
C ILE A 44 -7.33 -12.14 -30.67
N LYS A 45 -6.88 -13.27 -31.25
CA LYS A 45 -5.87 -14.13 -30.62
C LYS A 45 -4.54 -13.40 -30.39
N GLN A 46 -4.11 -12.54 -31.34
CA GLN A 46 -2.93 -11.71 -31.17
C GLN A 46 -3.09 -10.69 -30.05
N LEU A 47 -4.24 -10.03 -29.94
CA LEU A 47 -4.52 -9.11 -28.84
C LEU A 47 -4.41 -9.83 -27.47
N LEU A 48 -4.97 -11.03 -27.35
CA LEU A 48 -4.88 -11.85 -26.14
C LEU A 48 -3.43 -12.27 -25.82
N SER A 49 -2.71 -12.79 -26.83
CA SER A 49 -1.33 -13.24 -26.64
C SER A 49 -0.32 -12.11 -26.33
N HIS A 50 -0.65 -10.89 -26.73
CA HIS A 50 0.16 -9.69 -26.45
C HIS A 50 -0.31 -8.90 -25.22
N ASN A 51 -1.14 -9.49 -24.34
CA ASN A 51 -1.67 -8.81 -23.17
C ASN A 51 -2.38 -7.48 -23.48
N GLN A 52 -3.00 -7.37 -24.66
CA GLN A 52 -3.74 -6.19 -25.11
C GLN A 52 -5.23 -6.25 -24.75
N VAL A 53 -5.64 -7.29 -24.03
CA VAL A 53 -6.98 -7.47 -23.47
C VAL A 53 -6.88 -7.47 -21.95
N ALA A 54 -7.78 -6.77 -21.29
CA ALA A 54 -7.90 -6.79 -19.82
C ALA A 54 -9.35 -7.07 -19.42
N VAL A 55 -9.52 -7.92 -18.41
CA VAL A 55 -10.80 -8.17 -17.75
C VAL A 55 -10.69 -7.66 -16.32
N ASN A 56 -11.62 -6.78 -15.91
CA ASN A 56 -11.62 -6.15 -14.60
C ASN A 56 -10.26 -5.49 -14.25
N GLY A 57 -9.66 -4.81 -15.25
CA GLY A 57 -8.37 -4.12 -15.10
C GLY A 57 -7.14 -5.00 -15.08
N ARG A 58 -7.26 -6.33 -15.23
CA ARG A 58 -6.13 -7.26 -15.28
C ARG A 58 -5.96 -7.80 -16.69
N PRO A 59 -4.71 -7.81 -17.23
CA PRO A 59 -4.45 -8.45 -18.51
C PRO A 59 -4.91 -9.91 -18.47
N GLU A 60 -5.61 -10.32 -19.53
CA GLU A 60 -6.16 -11.67 -19.65
C GLU A 60 -5.81 -12.24 -21.01
N SER A 61 -5.30 -13.47 -21.03
CA SER A 61 -4.95 -14.20 -22.23
C SER A 61 -5.77 -15.48 -22.44
N GLN A 62 -6.52 -15.89 -21.41
CA GLN A 62 -7.35 -17.08 -21.43
C GLN A 62 -8.59 -16.84 -22.30
N PHE A 63 -8.61 -17.37 -23.50
CA PHE A 63 -9.64 -17.11 -24.51
C PHE A 63 -11.02 -17.69 -24.16
N ASP A 64 -11.08 -18.72 -23.30
CA ASP A 64 -12.29 -19.40 -22.85
C ASP A 64 -12.73 -19.00 -21.44
N LEU A 65 -12.18 -17.90 -20.90
CA LEU A 65 -12.62 -17.32 -19.64
C LEU A 65 -14.11 -16.99 -19.71
N GLU A 66 -14.88 -17.45 -18.73
CA GLU A 66 -16.30 -17.13 -18.59
C GLU A 66 -16.47 -15.74 -17.96
N LEU A 67 -17.10 -14.85 -18.72
CA LEU A 67 -17.44 -13.49 -18.32
C LEU A 67 -18.84 -13.43 -17.72
N GLN A 68 -19.03 -12.52 -16.77
CA GLN A 68 -20.32 -12.22 -16.15
C GLN A 68 -20.77 -10.78 -16.51
N PRO A 69 -22.07 -10.45 -16.44
CA PRO A 69 -22.59 -9.12 -16.81
C PRO A 69 -21.96 -7.93 -16.06
N SER A 70 -21.29 -8.16 -14.93
CA SER A 70 -20.58 -7.13 -14.16
C SER A 70 -19.13 -6.94 -14.60
N ASP A 71 -18.63 -7.78 -15.52
CA ASP A 71 -17.22 -7.71 -15.93
C ASP A 71 -16.99 -6.57 -16.93
N SER A 72 -15.86 -5.87 -16.75
CA SER A 72 -15.37 -4.85 -17.67
C SER A 72 -14.29 -5.45 -18.56
N VAL A 73 -14.54 -5.52 -19.87
CA VAL A 73 -13.56 -5.98 -20.86
C VAL A 73 -13.00 -4.77 -21.60
N LYS A 74 -11.68 -4.56 -21.51
CA LYS A 74 -10.96 -3.48 -22.20
C LYS A 74 -9.96 -4.04 -23.18
N VAL A 75 -9.85 -3.44 -24.36
CA VAL A 75 -8.86 -3.77 -25.38
C VAL A 75 -8.01 -2.53 -25.66
N ASN A 76 -6.69 -2.66 -25.52
CA ASN A 76 -5.74 -1.64 -25.92
C ASN A 76 -5.17 -1.99 -27.29
N PHE A 77 -5.52 -1.21 -28.31
CA PHE A 77 -5.08 -1.44 -29.69
C PHE A 77 -3.66 -0.96 -30.00
N THR A 78 -3.00 -0.32 -29.04
CA THR A 78 -1.68 0.31 -29.23
C THR A 78 -0.59 -0.40 -28.48
N HIS A 79 -0.84 -0.74 -27.21
CA HIS A 79 0.16 -1.30 -26.31
C HIS A 79 -0.43 -2.45 -25.47
N GLU A 80 0.44 -3.24 -24.86
CA GLU A 80 0.04 -4.23 -23.85
C GLU A 80 -0.49 -3.57 -22.57
N PHE A 81 -1.43 -4.21 -21.90
CA PHE A 81 -1.72 -3.91 -20.50
C PHE A 81 -0.59 -4.43 -19.63
N LYS A 82 0.07 -3.56 -18.91
CA LYS A 82 1.19 -3.95 -18.06
C LYS A 82 0.67 -4.52 -16.75
N VAL A 83 1.20 -5.67 -16.34
CA VAL A 83 0.96 -6.22 -15.01
C VAL A 83 1.84 -5.48 -14.02
N PHE A 84 1.22 -4.90 -12.99
CA PHE A 84 2.00 -4.35 -11.88
C PHE A 84 2.74 -5.49 -11.16
N ASN A 85 4.05 -5.49 -11.26
CA ASN A 85 4.90 -6.47 -10.60
C ASN A 85 6.05 -5.75 -9.89
N ASN A 86 6.01 -5.72 -8.57
CA ASN A 86 7.08 -5.16 -7.75
C ASN A 86 7.28 -6.01 -6.51
N ARG A 87 8.53 -6.42 -6.24
CA ARG A 87 8.86 -7.31 -5.11
C ARG A 87 8.59 -6.69 -3.73
N ARG A 88 8.55 -5.35 -3.62
CA ARG A 88 8.39 -4.62 -2.35
C ARG A 88 7.08 -3.86 -2.24
N LEU A 89 6.23 -3.92 -3.26
CA LEU A 89 4.94 -3.23 -3.27
C LEU A 89 3.92 -4.09 -4.03
N LYS A 90 2.81 -4.40 -3.39
CA LYS A 90 1.71 -5.18 -3.99
C LYS A 90 0.44 -4.33 -3.96
N ILE A 91 -0.23 -4.19 -5.09
CA ILE A 91 -1.57 -3.58 -5.15
C ILE A 91 -2.56 -4.59 -4.56
N VAL A 92 -3.31 -4.16 -3.55
CA VAL A 92 -4.36 -4.95 -2.88
C VAL A 92 -5.74 -4.59 -3.43
N TYR A 93 -5.94 -3.30 -3.72
CA TYR A 93 -7.17 -2.75 -4.29
C TYR A 93 -6.86 -1.51 -5.11
N GLU A 94 -7.61 -1.30 -6.17
CA GLU A 94 -7.56 -0.11 -6.99
C GLU A 94 -8.92 0.18 -7.63
N ASP A 95 -9.32 1.46 -7.60
CA ASP A 95 -10.43 2.01 -8.37
C ASP A 95 -10.01 3.35 -9.03
N ASP A 96 -10.98 4.17 -9.41
CA ASP A 96 -10.69 5.46 -10.05
C ASP A 96 -10.13 6.50 -9.08
N ASP A 97 -10.36 6.37 -7.78
CA ASP A 97 -10.07 7.38 -6.78
C ASP A 97 -8.94 7.01 -5.82
N ILE A 98 -8.74 5.72 -5.55
CA ILE A 98 -7.76 5.25 -4.57
C ILE A 98 -6.99 4.02 -5.06
N ILE A 99 -5.79 3.85 -4.49
CA ILE A 99 -5.01 2.60 -4.53
C ILE A 99 -4.65 2.20 -3.10
N VAL A 100 -4.98 0.97 -2.70
CA VAL A 100 -4.50 0.35 -1.46
C VAL A 100 -3.40 -0.64 -1.80
N VAL A 101 -2.29 -0.54 -1.09
CA VAL A 101 -1.11 -1.37 -1.32
C VAL A 101 -0.63 -2.04 -0.04
N GLU A 102 0.04 -3.17 -0.20
CA GLU A 102 0.87 -3.77 0.82
C GLU A 102 2.33 -3.41 0.54
N LYS A 103 2.92 -2.59 1.41
CA LYS A 103 4.29 -2.13 1.32
C LYS A 103 5.23 -3.10 2.03
N GLY A 104 6.29 -3.55 1.37
CA GLY A 104 7.38 -4.29 2.00
C GLY A 104 8.22 -3.42 2.95
N TYR A 105 8.93 -4.06 3.88
CA TYR A 105 9.93 -3.37 4.70
C TYR A 105 11.11 -2.90 3.84
N GLY A 106 11.85 -1.91 4.32
CA GLY A 106 12.98 -1.30 3.60
C GLY A 106 12.59 -0.39 2.44
N LEU A 107 11.28 -0.25 2.11
CA LEU A 107 10.78 0.66 1.09
C LEU A 107 10.26 1.95 1.73
N LEU A 108 10.76 3.11 1.30
CA LEU A 108 10.22 4.40 1.71
C LEU A 108 8.81 4.60 1.15
N SER A 109 7.91 5.21 1.92
CA SER A 109 6.58 5.62 1.45
C SER A 109 6.69 6.74 0.42
N MET A 110 7.55 7.73 0.69
CA MET A 110 7.85 8.87 -0.19
C MET A 110 9.33 9.22 -0.09
N GLY A 111 9.85 9.83 -1.15
CA GLY A 111 11.21 10.37 -1.18
C GLY A 111 11.32 11.73 -0.50
N ASN A 112 12.54 12.16 -0.38
CA ASN A 112 12.92 13.54 -0.11
C ASN A 112 13.75 14.06 -1.31
N ASP A 113 14.11 15.33 -1.30
CA ASP A 113 14.88 15.96 -2.38
C ASP A 113 16.19 15.25 -2.73
N LYS A 114 16.77 14.51 -1.78
CA LYS A 114 18.02 13.75 -1.97
C LYS A 114 17.81 12.35 -2.54
N LYS A 115 16.62 11.75 -2.37
CA LYS A 115 16.27 10.39 -2.86
C LYS A 115 14.82 10.38 -3.34
N PRO A 116 14.52 10.98 -4.50
CA PRO A 116 13.13 11.06 -4.99
C PRO A 116 12.61 9.73 -5.52
N ASP A 117 13.51 8.83 -5.95
CA ASP A 117 13.17 7.59 -6.63
C ASP A 117 13.22 6.37 -5.71
N ASN A 118 12.63 5.26 -6.18
CA ASN A 118 12.56 3.97 -5.49
C ASN A 118 11.78 4.02 -4.16
N THR A 119 10.63 4.69 -4.18
CA THR A 119 9.68 4.78 -3.08
C THR A 119 8.33 4.20 -3.51
N ALA A 120 7.45 3.87 -2.56
CA ALA A 120 6.10 3.43 -2.91
C ALA A 120 5.39 4.47 -3.80
N TYR A 121 5.56 5.76 -3.48
CA TYR A 121 5.03 6.85 -4.29
C TYR A 121 5.59 6.85 -5.73
N SER A 122 6.92 6.80 -5.91
CA SER A 122 7.51 6.85 -7.25
C SER A 122 7.13 5.63 -8.09
N ILE A 123 7.09 4.45 -7.49
CA ILE A 123 6.66 3.21 -8.15
C ILE A 123 5.19 3.33 -8.62
N LEU A 124 4.28 3.82 -7.77
CA LEU A 124 2.88 3.99 -8.14
C LEU A 124 2.66 5.16 -9.10
N ARG A 125 3.43 6.25 -8.98
CA ARG A 125 3.41 7.36 -9.94
C ARG A 125 3.71 6.87 -11.35
N ASP A 126 4.72 6.03 -11.50
CA ASP A 126 5.11 5.49 -12.80
C ASP A 126 4.06 4.46 -13.29
N TYR A 127 3.50 3.66 -12.39
CA TYR A 127 2.42 2.73 -12.68
C TYR A 127 1.17 3.42 -13.24
N VAL A 128 0.62 4.42 -12.54
CA VAL A 128 -0.63 5.07 -12.99
C VAL A 128 -0.46 5.81 -14.33
N LYS A 129 0.77 6.20 -14.67
CA LYS A 129 1.09 6.83 -15.95
C LYS A 129 1.20 5.85 -17.12
N TRP A 130 1.17 4.54 -16.87
CA TRP A 130 1.21 3.55 -17.96
C TRP A 130 -0.02 3.64 -18.85
N THR A 131 -1.21 3.88 -18.26
CA THR A 131 -2.47 4.00 -19.00
C THR A 131 -2.70 5.41 -19.54
N ASN A 132 -2.32 6.43 -18.75
CA ASN A 132 -2.43 7.82 -19.16
C ASN A 132 -1.31 8.64 -18.49
N PRO A 133 -0.43 9.32 -19.28
CA PRO A 133 0.63 10.16 -18.74
C PRO A 133 0.18 11.30 -17.84
N LEU A 134 -1.09 11.70 -17.92
CA LEU A 134 -1.70 12.75 -17.08
C LEU A 134 -2.18 12.23 -15.73
N ASN A 135 -2.26 10.92 -15.54
CA ASN A 135 -2.66 10.33 -14.27
C ASN A 135 -1.68 10.70 -13.15
N LYS A 136 -2.25 10.95 -11.98
CA LYS A 136 -1.52 11.36 -10.78
C LYS A 136 -1.80 10.40 -9.64
N ILE A 137 -0.89 10.39 -8.68
CA ILE A 137 -1.03 9.70 -7.41
C ILE A 137 -0.69 10.68 -6.28
N PHE A 138 -1.37 10.58 -5.15
CA PHE A 138 -1.20 11.48 -4.02
C PHE A 138 -1.05 10.68 -2.73
N ILE A 139 -0.14 11.12 -1.89
CA ILE A 139 0.05 10.54 -0.56
C ILE A 139 -1.01 11.11 0.38
N VAL A 140 -1.70 10.25 1.10
CA VAL A 140 -2.66 10.62 2.15
C VAL A 140 -2.14 10.31 3.55
N HIS A 141 -1.35 9.24 3.70
CA HIS A 141 -0.62 8.91 4.92
C HIS A 141 0.68 8.16 4.60
N ARG A 142 1.43 7.80 5.61
CA ARG A 142 2.72 7.14 5.43
C ARG A 142 2.96 6.04 6.45
N LEU A 143 3.77 5.06 6.06
CA LEU A 143 4.46 4.12 6.93
C LEU A 143 5.96 4.47 6.94
N ASP A 144 6.65 4.13 8.02
CA ASP A 144 8.10 4.26 8.08
C ASP A 144 8.76 3.32 7.07
N ARG A 145 10.03 3.59 6.71
CA ARG A 145 10.78 2.79 5.73
C ARG A 145 10.72 1.30 6.06
N ASP A 146 10.98 0.95 7.30
CA ASP A 146 11.16 -0.43 7.74
C ASP A 146 9.86 -1.07 8.27
N THR A 147 8.78 -0.29 8.42
CA THR A 147 7.43 -0.80 8.68
C THR A 147 6.84 -1.36 7.38
N SER A 148 6.36 -2.59 7.42
CA SER A 148 5.62 -3.21 6.31
C SER A 148 4.11 -3.12 6.51
N GLY A 149 3.32 -3.48 5.48
CA GLY A 149 1.87 -3.63 5.57
C GLY A 149 1.07 -2.61 4.77
N LEU A 150 -0.20 -2.48 5.11
CA LEU A 150 -1.19 -1.77 4.34
C LEU A 150 -1.01 -0.25 4.39
N MET A 151 -1.08 0.38 3.23
CA MET A 151 -1.16 1.81 3.08
C MET A 151 -1.99 2.18 1.84
N MET A 152 -2.57 3.38 1.82
CA MET A 152 -3.37 3.87 0.70
C MET A 152 -2.80 5.14 0.10
N PHE A 153 -3.14 5.35 -1.17
CA PHE A 153 -2.88 6.56 -1.95
C PHE A 153 -4.18 7.01 -2.60
N ALA A 154 -4.31 8.31 -2.86
CA ALA A 154 -5.39 8.85 -3.67
C ALA A 154 -4.93 9.00 -5.14
N LYS A 155 -5.85 8.78 -6.09
CA LYS A 155 -5.63 8.99 -7.54
C LYS A 155 -6.19 10.33 -8.01
N SER A 156 -7.09 10.95 -7.25
CA SER A 156 -7.64 12.27 -7.53
C SER A 156 -7.29 13.27 -6.42
N MET A 157 -7.26 14.58 -6.76
CA MET A 157 -7.04 15.64 -5.76
C MET A 157 -8.18 15.69 -4.78
N GLU A 158 -9.40 15.49 -5.24
CA GLU A 158 -10.60 15.47 -4.41
C GLU A 158 -10.52 14.37 -3.33
N ALA A 159 -10.16 13.13 -3.74
CA ALA A 159 -9.98 12.03 -2.80
C ALA A 159 -8.88 12.31 -1.78
N LYS A 160 -7.75 12.91 -2.21
CA LYS A 160 -6.67 13.33 -1.32
C LYS A 160 -7.16 14.32 -0.27
N GLU A 161 -7.81 15.40 -0.70
CA GLU A 161 -8.25 16.48 0.19
C GLU A 161 -9.29 15.99 1.20
N LYS A 162 -10.29 15.22 0.74
CA LYS A 162 -11.29 14.62 1.63
C LYS A 162 -10.65 13.74 2.69
N MET A 163 -9.67 12.90 2.31
CA MET A 163 -8.96 12.05 3.26
C MET A 163 -8.09 12.84 4.23
N GLN A 164 -7.30 13.81 3.76
CA GLN A 164 -6.37 14.55 4.61
C GLN A 164 -7.10 15.48 5.60
N HIS A 165 -8.14 16.19 5.16
CA HIS A 165 -8.90 17.11 6.03
C HIS A 165 -9.77 16.35 7.05
N ASN A 166 -10.23 15.16 6.72
CA ASN A 166 -11.15 14.39 7.57
C ASN A 166 -10.55 13.07 8.04
N TRP A 167 -9.24 12.97 8.14
CA TRP A 167 -8.54 11.71 8.45
C TRP A 167 -9.12 10.99 9.67
N ASN A 168 -9.29 11.68 10.78
CA ASN A 168 -9.77 11.09 12.03
C ASN A 168 -11.23 10.60 11.99
N ASN A 169 -12.06 11.17 11.08
CA ASN A 169 -13.45 10.77 10.91
C ASN A 169 -13.62 9.70 9.83
N MET A 170 -12.69 9.63 8.90
CA MET A 170 -12.75 8.70 7.76
C MET A 170 -11.96 7.44 8.00
N VAL A 171 -10.87 7.47 8.75
CA VAL A 171 -10.09 6.28 9.08
C VAL A 171 -10.63 5.68 10.37
N LEU A 172 -11.37 4.59 10.23
CA LEU A 172 -12.12 3.96 11.31
C LEU A 172 -11.24 3.09 12.20
N ASN A 173 -10.26 2.40 11.59
CA ASN A 173 -9.35 1.55 12.36
C ASN A 173 -8.01 1.36 11.64
N ARG A 174 -6.92 1.32 12.42
CA ARG A 174 -5.55 1.00 12.01
C ARG A 174 -4.94 0.06 13.01
N VAL A 175 -4.88 -1.23 12.65
CA VAL A 175 -4.30 -2.26 13.49
C VAL A 175 -2.92 -2.62 12.97
N TYR A 176 -1.96 -2.68 13.87
CA TYR A 176 -0.61 -3.14 13.63
C TYR A 176 -0.34 -4.43 14.39
N VAL A 177 0.64 -5.18 13.97
CA VAL A 177 1.26 -6.24 14.76
C VAL A 177 2.74 -5.97 14.90
N ALA A 178 3.27 -6.18 16.09
CA ALA A 178 4.68 -6.06 16.38
C ALA A 178 5.17 -7.23 17.20
N VAL A 179 6.43 -7.62 16.99
CA VAL A 179 7.14 -8.48 17.93
C VAL A 179 8.01 -7.58 18.81
N VAL A 180 7.80 -7.64 20.11
CA VAL A 180 8.59 -6.91 21.10
C VAL A 180 9.53 -7.86 21.86
N GLU A 181 10.60 -7.33 22.44
CA GLU A 181 11.50 -8.08 23.31
C GLU A 181 10.89 -8.23 24.70
N GLY A 182 10.99 -9.42 25.27
CA GLY A 182 10.41 -9.77 26.58
C GLY A 182 8.90 -9.97 26.54
N GLU A 183 8.30 -9.95 27.72
CA GLU A 183 6.86 -10.10 27.95
C GLU A 183 6.33 -8.92 28.77
N PRO A 184 5.43 -8.10 28.20
CA PRO A 184 4.78 -7.02 28.96
C PRO A 184 4.08 -7.54 30.21
N ALA A 185 4.23 -6.84 31.32
CA ALA A 185 3.61 -7.24 32.60
C ALA A 185 2.08 -7.34 32.50
N GLU A 186 1.48 -6.42 31.74
CA GLU A 186 0.05 -6.42 31.48
C GLU A 186 -0.22 -6.98 30.07
N LYS A 187 -1.21 -7.89 29.98
CA LYS A 187 -1.57 -8.51 28.68
C LYS A 187 -2.20 -7.52 27.69
N GLU A 188 -2.77 -6.44 28.19
CA GLU A 188 -3.33 -5.36 27.38
C GLU A 188 -3.21 -4.04 28.13
N GLY A 189 -3.13 -2.93 27.38
CA GLY A 189 -2.99 -1.63 27.99
C GLY A 189 -3.08 -0.50 26.97
N THR A 190 -2.99 0.73 27.49
CA THR A 190 -2.97 1.95 26.70
C THR A 190 -1.78 2.80 27.09
N VAL A 191 -0.92 3.08 26.12
CA VAL A 191 0.20 4.03 26.27
C VAL A 191 -0.26 5.37 25.76
N LYS A 192 -0.13 6.39 26.61
CA LYS A 192 -0.50 7.78 26.32
C LYS A 192 0.65 8.69 26.72
N SER A 193 1.19 9.44 25.76
CA SER A 193 2.25 10.41 25.99
C SER A 193 2.16 11.57 24.99
N TYR A 194 3.06 12.53 25.08
CA TYR A 194 3.23 13.57 24.06
C TYR A 194 4.55 13.29 23.33
N LEU A 195 4.52 13.18 22.00
CA LEU A 195 5.71 12.90 21.20
C LEU A 195 6.28 14.20 20.65
N VAL A 196 7.59 14.35 20.78
CA VAL A 196 8.37 15.48 20.29
C VAL A 196 9.54 14.98 19.43
N GLU A 197 9.87 15.73 18.39
CA GLU A 197 11.02 15.46 17.53
C GLU A 197 12.13 16.47 17.80
N ASN A 198 13.34 16.00 18.09
CA ASN A 198 14.50 16.85 18.29
C ASN A 198 15.16 17.27 16.95
N SER A 199 16.18 18.11 17.03
CA SER A 199 16.95 18.60 15.87
C SER A 199 17.71 17.50 15.11
N ARG A 200 17.88 16.31 15.72
CA ARG A 200 18.48 15.11 15.09
C ARG A 200 17.44 14.20 14.47
N TYR A 201 16.17 14.65 14.36
CA TYR A 201 15.04 13.86 13.84
C TYR A 201 14.71 12.60 14.66
N GLU A 202 15.06 12.61 15.96
CA GLU A 202 14.69 11.56 16.90
C GLU A 202 13.39 11.94 17.58
N VAL A 203 12.47 10.98 17.70
CA VAL A 203 11.18 11.17 18.38
C VAL A 203 11.28 10.50 19.74
N TYR A 204 10.80 11.15 20.77
CA TYR A 204 10.76 10.65 22.15
C TYR A 204 9.52 11.16 22.86
N SER A 205 9.15 10.52 23.97
CA SER A 205 8.03 10.90 24.82
C SER A 205 8.37 12.04 25.77
N THR A 206 7.38 12.87 26.05
CA THR A 206 7.41 13.89 27.08
C THR A 206 6.06 13.97 27.78
N ASP A 207 6.05 14.35 29.04
CA ASP A 207 4.81 14.61 29.80
C ASP A 207 4.29 16.02 29.59
N ASP A 208 5.06 16.91 28.93
CA ASP A 208 4.70 18.30 28.69
C ASP A 208 3.84 18.43 27.41
N PRO A 209 2.51 18.72 27.56
CA PRO A 209 1.61 18.88 26.42
C PRO A 209 1.93 20.09 25.54
N LYS A 210 2.76 21.04 26.04
CA LYS A 210 3.17 22.22 25.27
C LYS A 210 4.34 21.94 24.33
N LYS A 211 5.12 20.88 24.61
CA LYS A 211 6.31 20.50 23.82
C LYS A 211 6.04 19.42 22.78
N GLY A 212 5.07 18.56 23.03
CA GLY A 212 4.81 17.40 22.18
C GLY A 212 3.37 17.33 21.66
N GLN A 213 3.15 16.41 20.73
CA GLN A 213 1.83 16.10 20.19
C GLN A 213 1.28 14.83 20.85
N LEU A 214 0.03 14.87 21.30
CA LEU A 214 -0.64 13.74 21.90
C LEU A 214 -0.54 12.50 21.02
N ALA A 215 -0.11 11.40 21.62
CA ALA A 215 -0.01 10.06 21.04
C ALA A 215 -0.71 9.05 21.94
N VAL A 216 -1.55 8.18 21.36
CA VAL A 216 -2.28 7.14 22.08
C VAL A 216 -2.20 5.85 21.29
N THR A 217 -1.66 4.81 21.91
CA THR A 217 -1.53 3.45 21.36
C THR A 217 -2.13 2.47 22.33
N ARG A 218 -3.11 1.67 21.90
CA ARG A 218 -3.62 0.53 22.64
C ARG A 218 -2.88 -0.71 22.19
N TYR A 219 -2.58 -1.61 23.12
CA TYR A 219 -1.93 -2.88 22.78
C TYR A 219 -2.59 -4.06 23.49
N ARG A 220 -2.46 -5.23 22.87
CA ARG A 220 -2.87 -6.51 23.44
C ARG A 220 -1.85 -7.58 23.04
N THR A 221 -1.39 -8.36 24.00
CA THR A 221 -0.52 -9.52 23.76
C THR A 221 -1.33 -10.66 23.16
N ILE A 222 -0.93 -11.13 21.97
CA ILE A 222 -1.55 -12.23 21.26
C ILE A 222 -0.94 -13.56 21.68
N GLN A 223 0.40 -13.59 21.73
CA GLN A 223 1.16 -14.76 22.20
C GLN A 223 2.54 -14.32 22.70
N THR A 224 3.13 -15.12 23.56
CA THR A 224 4.46 -14.89 24.12
C THR A 224 5.16 -16.21 24.43
N ASN A 225 6.49 -16.21 24.40
CA ASN A 225 7.31 -17.29 24.94
C ASN A 225 8.27 -16.78 26.04
N GLY A 226 7.97 -15.62 26.63
CA GLY A 226 8.78 -14.96 27.66
C GLY A 226 9.97 -14.17 27.13
N LYS A 227 10.52 -14.57 25.98
CA LYS A 227 11.65 -13.87 25.33
C LYS A 227 11.19 -12.86 24.29
N TYR A 228 10.12 -13.17 23.58
CA TYR A 228 9.49 -12.33 22.60
C TYR A 228 7.97 -12.42 22.73
N SER A 229 7.29 -11.30 22.54
CA SER A 229 5.82 -11.21 22.54
C SER A 229 5.30 -10.64 21.23
N LEU A 230 4.27 -11.27 20.66
CA LEU A 230 3.52 -10.74 19.55
C LEU A 230 2.38 -9.87 20.09
N LEU A 231 2.42 -8.59 19.78
CA LEU A 231 1.38 -7.64 20.16
C LEU A 231 0.53 -7.26 18.97
N GLU A 232 -0.76 -7.10 19.20
CA GLU A 232 -1.68 -6.35 18.35
C GLU A 232 -1.79 -4.93 18.92
N LEU A 233 -1.65 -3.92 18.05
CA LEU A 233 -1.62 -2.51 18.45
C LEU A 233 -2.64 -1.72 17.63
N GLU A 234 -3.45 -0.94 18.29
CA GLU A 234 -4.43 -0.05 17.69
C GLU A 234 -4.05 1.41 17.92
N LEU A 235 -4.14 2.22 16.87
CA LEU A 235 -3.72 3.61 16.90
C LEU A 235 -4.91 4.57 16.92
N ASP A 236 -5.11 5.29 18.03
CA ASP A 236 -6.04 6.43 18.09
C ASP A 236 -5.43 7.66 17.40
N THR A 237 -4.11 7.79 17.44
CA THR A 237 -3.32 8.86 16.79
C THR A 237 -2.30 8.25 15.82
N GLY A 238 -1.64 9.05 15.01
CA GLY A 238 -0.64 8.57 14.02
C GLY A 238 0.58 9.47 13.94
N ARG A 239 1.36 9.56 15.03
CA ARG A 239 2.58 10.37 15.08
C ARG A 239 3.76 9.60 14.50
N LYS A 240 4.77 10.32 14.05
CA LYS A 240 6.02 9.73 13.56
C LYS A 240 6.61 8.79 14.61
N ASN A 241 6.96 7.58 14.21
CA ASN A 241 7.55 6.54 15.07
C ASN A 241 6.72 6.16 16.32
N GLN A 242 5.45 6.53 16.41
CA GLN A 242 4.65 6.43 17.63
C GLN A 242 4.72 5.05 18.31
N ILE A 243 4.43 3.98 17.60
CA ILE A 243 4.46 2.62 18.16
C ILE A 243 5.86 2.28 18.67
N ARG A 244 6.89 2.66 17.92
CA ARG A 244 8.30 2.37 18.24
C ARG A 244 8.72 3.04 19.56
N VAL A 245 8.34 4.30 19.74
CA VAL A 245 8.60 5.06 20.98
C VAL A 245 7.81 4.47 22.13
N HIS A 246 6.50 4.23 21.97
CA HIS A 246 5.67 3.68 23.03
C HIS A 246 6.10 2.30 23.50
N MET A 247 6.57 1.44 22.60
CA MET A 247 7.09 0.11 23.00
C MET A 247 8.43 0.23 23.70
N HIS A 248 9.28 1.19 23.32
CA HIS A 248 10.49 1.53 24.06
C HIS A 248 10.17 2.06 25.47
N ASP A 249 9.19 2.94 25.60
CA ASP A 249 8.75 3.52 26.89
C ASP A 249 8.17 2.48 27.86
N LEU A 250 7.72 1.35 27.32
CA LEU A 250 7.26 0.19 28.11
C LEU A 250 8.41 -0.77 28.49
N ASP A 251 9.67 -0.45 28.16
CA ASP A 251 10.83 -1.32 28.29
C ASP A 251 10.75 -2.61 27.43
N HIS A 252 9.88 -2.61 26.41
CA HIS A 252 9.69 -3.70 25.47
C HIS A 252 9.91 -3.21 24.03
N PRO A 253 11.15 -2.87 23.62
CA PRO A 253 11.40 -2.35 22.28
C PRO A 253 11.02 -3.38 21.21
N ILE A 254 10.60 -2.87 20.04
CA ILE A 254 10.25 -3.74 18.92
C ILE A 254 11.52 -4.45 18.42
N SER A 255 11.46 -5.76 18.31
CA SER A 255 12.58 -6.58 17.83
C SER A 255 13.12 -6.05 16.49
N GLY A 256 14.44 -5.82 16.43
CA GLY A 256 15.13 -5.23 15.30
C GLY A 256 15.09 -3.70 15.23
N ASP A 257 14.52 -3.03 16.22
CA ASP A 257 14.51 -1.56 16.31
C ASP A 257 15.73 -1.02 17.07
N THR A 258 16.89 -1.07 16.43
CA THR A 258 18.14 -0.61 17.04
C THR A 258 18.14 0.87 17.40
N LYS A 259 17.26 1.67 16.73
CA LYS A 259 17.11 3.10 17.05
C LYS A 259 16.43 3.33 18.39
N TYR A 260 15.54 2.43 18.79
CA TYR A 260 14.75 2.51 20.02
C TYR A 260 15.09 1.37 20.99
N GLY A 261 16.34 0.94 21.02
CA GLY A 261 16.88 0.14 22.11
C GLY A 261 16.76 -1.37 21.98
N ALA A 262 16.30 -1.91 20.84
CA ALA A 262 16.28 -3.35 20.65
C ALA A 262 17.72 -3.91 20.61
N GLU A 263 17.95 -4.96 21.41
CA GLU A 263 19.26 -5.63 21.49
C GLU A 263 19.49 -6.57 20.32
N LYS A 264 18.44 -7.19 19.78
CA LYS A 264 18.51 -8.26 18.78
C LYS A 264 17.60 -8.01 17.58
N SER A 265 18.02 -8.53 16.44
CA SER A 265 17.24 -8.52 15.20
C SER A 265 17.18 -9.92 14.58
N PRO A 266 16.56 -10.91 15.26
CA PRO A 266 16.53 -12.30 14.79
C PRO A 266 15.78 -12.47 13.48
N LEU A 267 14.92 -11.52 13.14
CA LEU A 267 14.18 -11.49 11.86
C LEU A 267 14.88 -10.63 10.79
N HIS A 268 16.07 -10.07 11.10
CA HIS A 268 16.83 -9.18 10.21
C HIS A 268 16.03 -8.00 9.65
N ARG A 269 15.03 -7.52 10.43
CA ARG A 269 14.17 -6.38 10.09
C ARG A 269 13.49 -5.83 11.34
N LEU A 270 12.98 -4.61 11.25
CA LEU A 270 12.01 -4.09 12.20
C LEU A 270 10.75 -4.98 12.19
N ALA A 271 10.41 -5.57 13.32
CA ALA A 271 9.27 -6.46 13.46
C ALA A 271 7.95 -5.70 13.70
N LEU A 272 7.63 -4.76 12.79
CA LEU A 272 6.41 -3.95 12.81
C LEU A 272 5.68 -4.05 11.46
N HIS A 273 4.36 -4.29 11.50
CA HIS A 273 3.55 -4.51 10.32
C HIS A 273 2.14 -3.91 10.47
N ALA A 274 1.73 -3.06 9.53
CA ALA A 274 0.38 -2.50 9.44
C ALA A 274 -0.57 -3.58 8.89
N LYS A 275 -1.29 -4.26 9.78
CA LYS A 275 -2.11 -5.44 9.49
C LYS A 275 -3.47 -5.08 8.90
N THR A 276 -4.17 -4.10 9.51
CA THR A 276 -5.53 -3.74 9.11
C THR A 276 -5.62 -2.25 8.84
N LEU A 277 -6.34 -1.91 7.77
CA LEU A 277 -6.70 -0.54 7.42
C LEU A 277 -8.18 -0.51 7.06
N ARG A 278 -9.00 0.10 7.94
CA ARG A 278 -10.44 0.28 7.72
C ARG A 278 -10.78 1.75 7.65
N PHE A 279 -11.47 2.16 6.59
CA PHE A 279 -11.79 3.57 6.35
C PHE A 279 -13.06 3.73 5.51
N ILE A 280 -13.61 4.95 5.50
CA ILE A 280 -14.71 5.35 4.62
C ILE A 280 -14.10 5.83 3.30
N HIS A 281 -14.52 5.25 2.19
CA HIS A 281 -14.06 5.66 0.86
C HIS A 281 -14.37 7.15 0.61
N PRO A 282 -13.38 7.95 0.16
CA PRO A 282 -13.54 9.41 0.07
C PRO A 282 -14.65 9.87 -0.87
N ILE A 283 -14.93 9.11 -1.92
CA ILE A 283 -15.93 9.49 -2.93
C ILE A 283 -17.22 8.70 -2.75
N THR A 284 -17.17 7.37 -2.78
CA THR A 284 -18.37 6.51 -2.72
C THR A 284 -19.00 6.42 -1.33
N ARG A 285 -18.29 6.82 -0.27
CA ARG A 285 -18.70 6.76 1.13
C ARG A 285 -18.91 5.34 1.69
N GLN A 286 -18.57 4.32 0.92
CA GLN A 286 -18.60 2.93 1.37
C GLN A 286 -17.50 2.66 2.40
N ILE A 287 -17.77 1.74 3.34
CA ILE A 287 -16.75 1.26 4.28
C ILE A 287 -15.84 0.29 3.54
N MET A 288 -14.56 0.60 3.53
CA MET A 288 -13.49 -0.25 3.00
C MET A 288 -12.75 -0.90 4.15
N ASP A 289 -12.55 -2.23 4.06
CA ASP A 289 -11.88 -3.00 5.11
C ASP A 289 -10.83 -3.93 4.47
N PHE A 290 -9.57 -3.67 4.79
CA PHE A 290 -8.44 -4.42 4.24
C PHE A 290 -7.63 -5.05 5.36
N SER A 291 -7.25 -6.31 5.19
CA SER A 291 -6.38 -7.04 6.11
C SER A 291 -5.24 -7.72 5.37
N SER A 292 -4.04 -7.60 5.90
CA SER A 292 -2.83 -8.26 5.43
C SER A 292 -2.46 -9.42 6.37
N ARG A 293 -1.81 -10.45 5.83
CA ARG A 293 -1.33 -11.57 6.63
C ARG A 293 -0.19 -11.14 7.54
N VAL A 294 -0.23 -11.58 8.80
CA VAL A 294 0.91 -11.41 9.72
C VAL A 294 2.13 -12.10 9.12
N PRO A 295 3.30 -11.43 9.04
CA PRO A 295 4.50 -12.06 8.52
C PRO A 295 4.83 -13.36 9.30
N GLY A 296 5.08 -14.46 8.58
CA GLY A 296 5.23 -15.79 9.19
C GLY A 296 6.33 -15.84 10.27
N GLY A 297 7.42 -15.10 10.08
CA GLY A 297 8.49 -14.98 11.08
C GLY A 297 8.04 -14.38 12.42
N PHE A 298 7.03 -13.49 12.44
CA PHE A 298 6.50 -12.89 13.67
C PHE A 298 5.81 -13.96 14.54
N MET A 299 5.01 -14.82 13.89
CA MET A 299 4.34 -15.93 14.57
C MET A 299 5.33 -16.99 15.06
N SER A 300 6.37 -17.28 14.28
CA SER A 300 7.32 -18.35 14.60
C SER A 300 8.22 -18.02 15.78
N ILE A 301 8.69 -16.77 15.88
CA ILE A 301 9.65 -16.36 16.92
C ILE A 301 9.01 -16.17 18.31
N THR A 302 7.69 -16.06 18.37
CA THR A 302 6.93 -15.84 19.62
C THR A 302 6.21 -17.11 20.13
N ARG A 303 6.47 -18.27 19.49
CA ARG A 303 6.00 -19.62 19.90
C ARG A 303 6.92 -20.26 20.91
#